data_41ba39648330221863ab492a6e2b559c
#
_entry.id   41ba39648330221863ab492a6e2b559c
#
_cell.length_a   1.000
_cell.length_b   1.000
_cell.length_c   1.000
_cell.angle_alpha   90.00
_cell.angle_beta   90.00
_cell.angle_gamma   90.00
#
_symmetry.space_group_name_H-M   'P 1'
#
loop_
_entity.id
_entity.type
_entity.pdbx_description
1 polymer ?
#
loop_
_entity_poly.entity_id
_entity_poly.type
_entity_poly.pdbx_seq_one_letter_code
_entity_poly.pdbx_strand_id
1 'polypeptide(L)'
;MDSPFHDASMLAAVWQDPNVVQGEEVLVAEMDGRIVGCATVEDRGRELELVNIDVLLQLQGRGIGTMLVRSVEARARAEGKEAVTAGTSRNAEGVAWRSLPWWQHLGYQVTHEEVNAWTRSIGPEVREIRLRKELSTE
;
A
#
# COMPACT_ATOMS: atom_id res chain seq x y z
N MET A 1 -22.02 -19.05 -4.54
CA MET A 1 -22.36 -17.63 -4.60
C MET A 1 -21.15 -16.85 -5.15
N ASP A 2 -21.37 -16.06 -6.13
CA ASP A 2 -20.29 -15.30 -6.73
C ASP A 2 -19.82 -14.18 -5.82
N SER A 3 -18.50 -13.99 -5.79
CA SER A 3 -17.92 -12.85 -5.12
C SER A 3 -18.35 -11.57 -5.84
N PRO A 4 -18.63 -10.45 -5.12
CA PRO A 4 -18.95 -9.18 -5.77
C PRO A 4 -17.80 -8.66 -6.65
N PHE A 5 -16.62 -9.27 -6.57
CA PHE A 5 -15.46 -8.87 -7.38
C PHE A 5 -15.30 -9.70 -8.66
N HIS A 6 -16.22 -10.60 -8.96
CA HIS A 6 -16.22 -11.31 -10.24
C HIS A 6 -16.53 -10.37 -11.40
N ASP A 7 -17.30 -9.32 -11.15
CA ASP A 7 -17.56 -8.29 -12.12
C ASP A 7 -16.61 -7.13 -11.91
N ALA A 8 -15.53 -7.09 -12.68
CA ALA A 8 -14.51 -6.05 -12.58
C ALA A 8 -15.05 -4.64 -12.85
N SER A 9 -16.18 -4.51 -13.55
CA SER A 9 -16.77 -3.21 -13.82
C SER A 9 -17.34 -2.55 -12.57
N MET A 10 -17.57 -3.32 -11.50
CA MET A 10 -18.11 -2.81 -10.23
C MET A 10 -17.02 -2.29 -9.30
N LEU A 11 -15.76 -2.58 -9.58
CA LEU A 11 -14.64 -2.21 -8.73
C LEU A 11 -13.71 -1.29 -9.50
N ALA A 12 -13.47 -0.11 -8.97
CA ALA A 12 -12.60 0.89 -9.60
C ALA A 12 -11.68 1.53 -8.58
N ALA A 13 -10.47 1.85 -9.01
CA ALA A 13 -9.54 2.66 -8.23
C ALA A 13 -9.63 4.10 -8.72
N VAL A 14 -9.89 5.02 -7.82
CA VAL A 14 -10.12 6.43 -8.14
C VAL A 14 -9.21 7.31 -7.30
N TRP A 15 -8.37 8.12 -7.96
CA TRP A 15 -7.52 9.08 -7.27
C TRP A 15 -8.35 10.27 -6.83
N GLN A 16 -8.18 10.66 -5.57
CA GLN A 16 -8.85 11.83 -5.01
C GLN A 16 -8.08 13.10 -5.36
N ASP A 17 -8.74 14.26 -5.19
CA ASP A 17 -8.10 15.54 -5.41
C ASP A 17 -6.86 15.66 -4.51
N PRO A 18 -5.68 15.94 -5.09
CA PRO A 18 -4.44 16.03 -4.31
C PRO A 18 -4.44 17.14 -3.27
N ASN A 19 -5.37 18.10 -3.33
CA ASN A 19 -5.47 19.16 -2.34
C ASN A 19 -6.14 18.72 -1.04
N VAL A 20 -6.68 17.51 -0.99
CA VAL A 20 -7.37 17.01 0.20
C VAL A 20 -6.40 16.77 1.36
N VAL A 21 -5.21 16.24 1.07
CA VAL A 21 -4.18 15.98 2.08
C VAL A 21 -2.88 16.61 1.61
N GLN A 22 -2.33 17.52 2.42
CA GLN A 22 -1.12 18.24 2.06
C GLN A 22 0.07 17.29 1.94
N GLY A 23 0.71 17.25 0.76
CA GLY A 23 1.88 16.43 0.50
C GLY A 23 1.59 14.96 0.25
N GLU A 24 0.33 14.56 0.34
CA GLU A 24 -0.07 13.19 0.12
C GLU A 24 -1.22 13.11 -0.88
N GLU A 25 -1.33 11.98 -1.56
CA GLU A 25 -2.45 11.69 -2.44
C GLU A 25 -3.18 10.46 -1.93
N VAL A 26 -4.48 10.43 -2.13
CA VAL A 26 -5.33 9.34 -1.68
C VAL A 26 -5.95 8.65 -2.88
N LEU A 27 -5.79 7.32 -2.92
CA LEU A 27 -6.43 6.45 -3.87
C LEU A 27 -7.53 5.69 -3.14
N VAL A 28 -8.74 5.73 -3.65
CA VAL A 28 -9.83 4.95 -3.06
C VAL A 28 -10.25 3.82 -3.98
N ALA A 29 -10.63 2.70 -3.39
CA ALA A 29 -11.29 1.62 -4.11
C ALA A 29 -12.79 1.80 -3.93
N GLU A 30 -13.50 1.94 -5.05
CA GLU A 30 -14.94 2.07 -5.04
C GLU A 30 -15.57 0.81 -5.64
N MET A 31 -16.62 0.35 -5.00
CA MET A 31 -17.41 -0.75 -5.51
C MET A 31 -18.87 -0.35 -5.38
N ASP A 32 -19.54 -0.27 -6.52
CA ASP A 32 -20.96 0.09 -6.58
C ASP A 32 -21.27 1.39 -5.84
N GLY A 33 -20.42 2.40 -6.06
CA GLY A 33 -20.57 3.73 -5.47
C GLY A 33 -20.15 3.83 -4.01
N ARG A 34 -19.59 2.76 -3.42
CA ARG A 34 -19.12 2.75 -2.03
C ARG A 34 -17.61 2.65 -1.98
N ILE A 35 -17.01 3.38 -1.05
CA ILE A 35 -15.57 3.25 -0.79
C ILE A 35 -15.37 2.00 0.07
N VAL A 36 -14.59 1.07 -0.44
CA VAL A 36 -14.31 -0.21 0.23
C VAL A 36 -12.86 -0.37 0.65
N GLY A 37 -12.00 0.55 0.23
CA GLY A 37 -10.61 0.57 0.63
C GLY A 37 -9.96 1.87 0.21
N CYS A 38 -8.77 2.12 0.75
CA CYS A 38 -8.01 3.30 0.38
C CYS A 38 -6.52 3.05 0.56
N ALA A 39 -5.73 3.87 -0.13
CA ALA A 39 -4.29 3.91 0.02
C ALA A 39 -3.86 5.37 0.05
N THR A 40 -2.90 5.68 0.91
CA THR A 40 -2.30 7.00 0.97
C THR A 40 -0.89 6.90 0.40
N VAL A 41 -0.54 7.83 -0.48
CA VAL A 41 0.71 7.80 -1.22
C VAL A 41 1.41 9.14 -1.09
N GLU A 42 2.71 9.11 -0.87
CA GLU A 42 3.56 10.29 -0.78
C GLU A 42 4.62 10.24 -1.87
N ASP A 43 4.79 11.35 -2.58
CA ASP A 43 5.85 11.49 -3.59
C ASP A 43 7.16 11.80 -2.87
N ARG A 44 8.15 10.91 -2.99
CA ARG A 44 9.48 11.07 -2.39
C ARG A 44 10.56 11.27 -3.44
N GLY A 45 10.21 11.86 -4.56
CA GLY A 45 11.13 12.16 -5.64
C GLY A 45 11.30 10.99 -6.59
N ARG A 46 12.23 10.10 -6.31
CA ARG A 46 12.49 8.94 -7.18
C ARG A 46 11.53 7.80 -6.97
N GLU A 47 10.80 7.80 -5.87
CA GLU A 47 9.88 6.73 -5.52
C GLU A 47 8.56 7.29 -5.00
N LEU A 48 7.51 6.50 -5.12
CA LEU A 48 6.27 6.73 -4.40
C LEU A 48 6.28 5.85 -3.15
N GLU A 49 6.05 6.47 -2.00
CA GLU A 49 5.87 5.74 -0.75
C GLU A 49 4.39 5.43 -0.54
N LEU A 50 4.07 4.18 -0.39
CA LEU A 50 2.73 3.75 -0.03
C LEU A 50 2.66 3.80 1.50
N VAL A 51 2.15 4.93 2.01
CA VAL A 51 2.19 5.25 3.44
C VAL A 51 1.21 4.38 4.22
N ASN A 52 0.04 4.14 3.64
CA ASN A 52 -1.02 3.41 4.30
C ASN A 52 -1.91 2.73 3.28
N ILE A 53 -2.43 1.57 3.64
CA ILE A 53 -3.41 0.86 2.83
C ILE A 53 -4.41 0.17 3.76
N ASP A 54 -5.69 0.42 3.52
CA ASP A 54 -6.77 -0.14 4.31
C ASP A 54 -7.86 -0.68 3.40
N VAL A 55 -8.40 -1.82 3.78
CA VAL A 55 -9.54 -2.44 3.13
C VAL A 55 -10.55 -2.81 4.21
N LEU A 56 -11.82 -2.59 3.95
CA LEU A 56 -12.88 -2.99 4.88
C LEU A 56 -12.67 -4.44 5.31
N LEU A 57 -12.76 -4.68 6.62
CA LEU A 57 -12.41 -5.97 7.21
C LEU A 57 -13.16 -7.13 6.54
N GLN A 58 -14.46 -6.97 6.33
CA GLN A 58 -15.29 -8.01 5.73
C GLN A 58 -14.99 -8.28 4.27
N LEU A 59 -14.20 -7.41 3.62
CA LEU A 59 -13.84 -7.53 2.21
C LEU A 59 -12.35 -7.87 2.01
N GLN A 60 -11.61 -8.07 3.07
CA GLN A 60 -10.20 -8.46 2.96
C GLN A 60 -10.08 -9.86 2.37
N GLY A 61 -8.96 -10.10 1.70
CA GLY A 61 -8.70 -11.36 1.04
C GLY A 61 -9.38 -11.52 -0.32
N ARG A 62 -9.94 -10.46 -0.87
CA ARG A 62 -10.68 -10.49 -2.14
C ARG A 62 -9.99 -9.72 -3.26
N GLY A 63 -8.74 -9.33 -3.07
CA GLY A 63 -7.95 -8.68 -4.10
C GLY A 63 -8.05 -7.16 -4.16
N ILE A 64 -8.78 -6.51 -3.27
CA ILE A 64 -8.90 -5.05 -3.25
C ILE A 64 -7.55 -4.40 -2.93
N GLY A 65 -6.87 -4.90 -1.90
CA GLY A 65 -5.55 -4.38 -1.54
C GLY A 65 -4.55 -4.54 -2.68
N THR A 66 -4.56 -5.68 -3.34
CA THR A 66 -3.70 -5.92 -4.50
C THR A 66 -4.02 -4.94 -5.63
N MET A 67 -5.29 -4.67 -5.90
CA MET A 67 -5.69 -3.70 -6.90
C MET A 67 -5.16 -2.31 -6.57
N LEU A 68 -5.27 -1.90 -5.30
CA LEU A 68 -4.75 -0.60 -4.85
C LEU A 68 -3.24 -0.51 -5.07
N VAL A 69 -2.49 -1.53 -4.67
CA VAL A 69 -1.04 -1.55 -4.85
C VAL A 69 -0.67 -1.49 -6.34
N ARG A 70 -1.34 -2.28 -7.18
CA ARG A 70 -1.07 -2.27 -8.63
C ARG A 70 -1.40 -0.92 -9.26
N SER A 71 -2.42 -0.24 -8.76
CA SER A 71 -2.77 1.11 -9.24
C SER A 71 -1.70 2.14 -8.86
N VAL A 72 -1.13 2.03 -7.65
CA VAL A 72 -0.01 2.88 -7.24
C VAL A 72 1.22 2.61 -8.10
N GLU A 73 1.52 1.35 -8.38
CA GLU A 73 2.64 0.98 -9.25
C GLU A 73 2.46 1.53 -10.66
N ALA A 74 1.24 1.44 -11.19
CA ALA A 74 0.95 1.97 -12.53
C ALA A 74 1.18 3.49 -12.59
N ARG A 75 0.74 4.20 -11.56
CA ARG A 75 0.97 5.64 -11.46
C ARG A 75 2.46 5.96 -11.33
N ALA A 76 3.19 5.22 -10.52
CA ALA A 76 4.62 5.41 -10.36
C ALA A 76 5.34 5.23 -11.70
N ARG A 77 4.98 4.21 -12.48
CA ARG A 77 5.55 4.01 -13.82
C ARG A 77 5.22 5.16 -14.75
N ALA A 78 3.98 5.63 -14.73
CA ALA A 78 3.55 6.74 -15.58
C ALA A 78 4.30 8.03 -15.24
N GLU A 79 4.70 8.21 -13.99
CA GLU A 79 5.45 9.38 -13.53
C GLU A 79 6.96 9.21 -13.63
N GLY A 80 7.44 8.08 -14.15
CA GLY A 80 8.87 7.81 -14.31
C GLY A 80 9.59 7.51 -13.00
N LYS A 81 8.89 7.07 -11.97
CA LYS A 81 9.50 6.71 -10.70
C LYS A 81 10.32 5.42 -10.83
N GLU A 82 11.37 5.31 -10.04
CA GLU A 82 12.23 4.13 -10.01
C GLU A 82 11.62 2.97 -9.24
N ALA A 83 10.83 3.27 -8.21
CA ALA A 83 10.33 2.26 -7.28
C ALA A 83 9.07 2.71 -6.56
N VAL A 84 8.38 1.74 -5.98
CA VAL A 84 7.38 1.95 -4.94
C VAL A 84 7.94 1.38 -3.65
N THR A 85 7.79 2.14 -2.57
CA THR A 85 8.25 1.73 -1.24
C THR A 85 7.07 1.62 -0.28
N ALA A 86 7.24 0.83 0.76
CA ALA A 86 6.22 0.63 1.79
C ALA A 86 6.89 0.17 3.08
N GLY A 87 6.10 0.02 4.13
CA GLY A 87 6.58 -0.49 5.40
C GLY A 87 5.57 -1.40 6.05
N THR A 88 6.05 -2.32 6.85
CA THR A 88 5.26 -3.10 7.79
C THR A 88 6.06 -3.23 9.07
N SER A 89 5.53 -3.89 10.08
CA SER A 89 6.18 -3.89 11.39
C SER A 89 6.60 -5.29 11.84
N ARG A 90 7.62 -5.31 12.69
CA ARG A 90 8.03 -6.46 13.48
C ARG A 90 7.83 -6.08 14.94
N ASN A 91 7.17 -6.95 15.70
CA ASN A 91 6.86 -6.67 17.12
C ASN A 91 8.08 -6.89 18.02
N ALA A 92 7.90 -6.65 19.33
CA ALA A 92 8.97 -6.77 20.32
C ALA A 92 9.56 -8.18 20.40
N GLU A 93 8.77 -9.21 20.07
CA GLU A 93 9.21 -10.60 20.07
C GLU A 93 9.90 -10.98 18.76
N GLY A 94 10.07 -10.02 17.85
CA GLY A 94 10.72 -10.26 16.56
C GLY A 94 9.84 -10.88 15.51
N VAL A 95 8.52 -10.98 15.74
CA VAL A 95 7.59 -11.57 14.79
C VAL A 95 7.12 -10.51 13.80
N ALA A 96 7.32 -10.75 12.52
CA ALA A 96 6.88 -9.85 11.48
C ALA A 96 5.36 -9.84 11.36
N TRP A 97 4.81 -8.67 11.02
CA TRP A 97 3.39 -8.56 10.76
C TRP A 97 2.97 -9.51 9.63
N ARG A 98 1.77 -10.04 9.74
CA ARG A 98 1.25 -11.03 8.78
C ARG A 98 1.15 -10.53 7.34
N SER A 99 1.22 -9.22 7.11
CA SER A 99 1.20 -8.67 5.77
C SER A 99 2.54 -8.82 5.04
N LEU A 100 3.63 -9.14 5.74
CA LEU A 100 4.94 -9.26 5.11
C LEU A 100 4.95 -10.29 3.97
N PRO A 101 4.44 -11.52 4.14
CA PRO A 101 4.41 -12.47 3.02
C PRO A 101 3.56 -11.96 1.84
N TRP A 102 2.49 -11.22 2.12
CA TRP A 102 1.67 -10.65 1.07
C TRP A 102 2.45 -9.62 0.24
N TRP A 103 3.19 -8.72 0.92
CA TRP A 103 4.04 -7.76 0.23
C TRP A 103 5.10 -8.46 -0.62
N GLN A 104 5.73 -9.50 -0.07
CA GLN A 104 6.75 -10.27 -0.79
C GLN A 104 6.16 -10.95 -2.01
N HIS A 105 4.95 -11.47 -1.89
CA HIS A 105 4.25 -12.07 -3.02
C HIS A 105 3.98 -11.05 -4.13
N LEU A 106 3.74 -9.79 -3.78
CA LEU A 106 3.53 -8.72 -4.76
C LEU A 106 4.83 -8.23 -5.39
N GLY A 107 5.98 -8.74 -4.96
CA GLY A 107 7.28 -8.41 -5.53
C GLY A 107 8.10 -7.43 -4.72
N TYR A 108 7.67 -7.11 -3.51
CA TYR A 108 8.41 -6.21 -2.63
C TYR A 108 9.49 -6.97 -1.88
N GLN A 109 10.67 -6.34 -1.77
CA GLN A 109 11.80 -6.92 -1.06
C GLN A 109 12.11 -6.10 0.18
N VAL A 110 12.51 -6.77 1.24
CA VAL A 110 12.98 -6.10 2.46
C VAL A 110 14.32 -5.45 2.15
N THR A 111 14.43 -4.16 2.41
CA THR A 111 15.70 -3.44 2.26
C THR A 111 16.44 -3.35 3.58
N HIS A 112 15.74 -3.04 4.65
CA HIS A 112 16.31 -2.93 6.00
C HIS A 112 15.18 -2.83 7.02
N GLU A 113 15.57 -2.85 8.29
CA GLU A 113 14.64 -2.57 9.40
C GLU A 113 15.15 -1.35 10.14
N GLU A 114 14.24 -0.57 10.69
CA GLU A 114 14.61 0.65 11.40
C GLU A 114 13.70 0.91 12.59
N VAL A 115 14.19 1.70 13.52
CA VAL A 115 13.42 2.28 14.62
C VAL A 115 13.25 3.76 14.29
N ASN A 116 12.02 4.25 14.36
CA ASN A 116 11.71 5.64 14.04
C ASN A 116 10.59 6.15 14.95
N ALA A 117 10.13 7.38 14.71
CA ALA A 117 9.09 7.99 15.55
C ALA A 117 7.80 7.16 15.56
N TRP A 118 7.44 6.59 14.39
CA TRP A 118 6.25 5.76 14.29
C TRP A 118 6.37 4.48 15.13
N THR A 119 7.49 3.75 15.01
CA THR A 119 7.68 2.53 15.79
C THR A 119 7.77 2.81 17.27
N ARG A 120 8.38 3.93 17.67
CA ARG A 120 8.46 4.32 19.08
C ARG A 120 7.09 4.63 19.66
N SER A 121 6.17 5.12 18.85
CA SER A 121 4.79 5.37 19.31
C SER A 121 4.02 4.09 19.57
N ILE A 122 4.44 2.97 18.98
CA ILE A 122 3.82 1.66 19.17
C ILE A 122 4.44 0.95 20.38
N GLY A 123 5.77 0.93 20.47
CA GLY A 123 6.48 0.28 21.56
C GLY A 123 7.99 0.37 21.41
N PRO A 124 8.75 0.19 22.51
CA PRO A 124 10.20 0.44 22.51
C PRO A 124 11.02 -0.53 21.65
N GLU A 125 10.51 -1.71 21.37
CA GLU A 125 11.24 -2.72 20.60
C GLU A 125 10.60 -3.05 19.27
N VAL A 126 9.61 -2.25 18.86
CA VAL A 126 8.96 -2.39 17.55
C VAL A 126 9.89 -1.85 16.48
N ARG A 127 10.00 -2.55 15.37
CA ARG A 127 10.80 -2.14 14.22
C ARG A 127 9.93 -2.03 12.99
N GLU A 128 10.26 -1.11 12.12
CA GLU A 128 9.65 -1.02 10.79
C GLU A 128 10.49 -1.82 9.82
N ILE A 129 9.84 -2.73 9.09
CA ILE A 129 10.45 -3.47 7.99
C ILE A 129 10.22 -2.64 6.74
N ARG A 130 11.28 -2.11 6.15
CA ARG A 130 11.18 -1.30 4.95
C ARG A 130 11.18 -2.20 3.71
N LEU A 131 10.29 -1.86 2.78
CA LEU A 131 10.02 -2.65 1.59
C LEU A 131 10.19 -1.80 0.35
N ARG A 132 10.67 -2.40 -0.72
CA ARG A 132 10.88 -1.71 -1.99
C ARG A 132 10.65 -2.65 -3.15
N LYS A 133 9.96 -2.14 -4.16
CA LYS A 133 9.83 -2.84 -5.44
C LYS A 133 10.38 -1.95 -6.54
N GLU A 134 11.42 -2.43 -7.21
CA GLU A 134 11.96 -1.75 -8.37
C GLU A 134 10.96 -1.84 -9.52
N LEU A 135 10.79 -0.74 -10.24
CA LEU A 135 9.90 -0.69 -11.38
C LEU A 135 10.70 -0.86 -12.67
N SER A 136 10.11 -1.58 -13.61
CA SER A 136 10.68 -1.71 -14.93
C SER A 136 10.70 -0.36 -15.65
N THR A 137 11.78 -0.08 -16.34
CA THR A 137 11.92 1.13 -17.14
C THR A 137 11.42 0.97 -18.58
N GLU A 138 10.92 -0.18 -18.91
CA GLU A 138 10.38 -0.44 -20.24
C GLU A 138 9.00 0.12 -20.45
#